data_87a7406a561d98f4ae7a7b4ca163cd2b
#
_entry.id   87a7406a561d98f4ae7a7b4ca163cd2b
#
_cell.length_a   1.000
_cell.length_b   1.000
_cell.length_c   1.000
_cell.angle_alpha   90.00
_cell.angle_beta   90.00
_cell.angle_gamma   90.00
#
_symmetry.space_group_name_H-M   'P 1'
#
loop_
_entity.id
_entity.type
_entity.pdbx_description
1 polymer ?
#
loop_
_entity_poly.entity_id
_entity_poly.type
_entity_poly.pdbx_seq_one_letter_code
_entity_poly.pdbx_strand_id
1 'polypeptide(L)'
;DWLSQLPSPPDGTTFFNFLSSHDGIGVRPVDNLLTTEQVQAMTERVRVHGGQISNRLVEGKETPYEMNITFYDALTAPDEPVEKGIARMRSSHALLLALAGIPGIYFNSMVGGSNWQDGFAQTGRNRTLNRRKYERDELDGLLDGDEQMGGVLQALLHLVRVRAAHPQFHPQAPQKIERLHPGLVAVRRGDVLTISSVKDEEVALPVAGRDLLTEREYGKGDMLEPYGVVWLKPT
;
A
#
# COMPACT_ATOMS: atom_id res chain seq x y z
N ASP A 1 6.62 15.53 0.00
CA ASP A 1 6.55 16.87 0.61
C ASP A 1 5.45 16.95 1.66
N TRP A 2 4.19 16.64 1.33
CA TRP A 2 3.06 16.70 2.26
C TRP A 2 3.31 15.91 3.56
N LEU A 3 3.73 14.66 3.46
CA LEU A 3 3.97 13.78 4.61
C LEU A 3 5.03 14.34 5.59
N SER A 4 6.04 15.05 5.07
CA SER A 4 7.08 15.68 5.89
C SER A 4 6.61 16.94 6.64
N GLN A 5 5.44 17.46 6.30
CA GLN A 5 4.84 18.66 6.89
C GLN A 5 3.72 18.34 7.88
N LEU A 6 3.33 17.06 7.99
CA LEU A 6 2.30 16.66 8.94
C LEU A 6 2.79 16.90 10.37
N PRO A 7 2.02 17.64 11.20
CA PRO A 7 2.35 17.80 12.61
C PRO A 7 2.22 16.47 13.35
N SER A 8 2.97 16.30 14.42
CA SER A 8 2.72 15.20 15.34
C SER A 8 1.32 15.32 15.95
N PRO A 9 0.60 14.22 16.15
CA PRO A 9 -0.69 14.27 16.81
C PRO A 9 -0.51 14.73 18.27
N PRO A 10 -1.52 15.37 18.88
CA PRO A 10 -1.49 15.75 20.29
C PRO A 10 -1.26 14.55 21.20
N ASP A 11 -0.73 14.79 22.41
CA ASP A 11 -0.52 13.76 23.42
C ASP A 11 -1.80 12.96 23.69
N GLY A 12 -1.66 11.65 23.82
CA GLY A 12 -2.79 10.73 24.02
C GLY A 12 -3.59 10.39 22.76
N THR A 13 -3.20 10.93 21.61
CA THR A 13 -3.82 10.62 20.30
C THR A 13 -2.80 10.03 19.31
N THR A 14 -3.27 9.44 18.24
CA THR A 14 -2.40 8.94 17.16
C THR A 14 -3.16 8.89 15.83
N PHE A 15 -2.42 8.76 14.72
CA PHE A 15 -3.01 8.53 13.41
C PHE A 15 -3.53 7.09 13.29
N PHE A 16 -4.61 6.92 12.53
CA PHE A 16 -5.04 5.63 12.00
C PHE A 16 -4.82 5.64 10.49
N ASN A 17 -3.86 4.84 10.04
CA ASN A 17 -3.41 4.84 8.64
C ASN A 17 -3.94 3.61 7.91
N PHE A 18 -4.48 3.79 6.71
CA PHE A 18 -4.87 2.68 5.84
C PHE A 18 -4.80 3.10 4.37
N LEU A 19 -4.59 2.12 3.47
CA LEU A 19 -4.47 2.34 2.02
C LEU A 19 -5.82 2.19 1.31
N SER A 20 -6.66 1.29 1.81
CA SER A 20 -7.99 1.01 1.28
C SER A 20 -8.88 0.48 2.39
N SER A 21 -10.17 0.49 2.15
CA SER A 21 -11.18 -0.04 3.08
C SER A 21 -12.20 -0.90 2.33
N HIS A 22 -13.23 -1.36 3.05
CA HIS A 22 -14.39 -2.03 2.46
C HIS A 22 -15.16 -1.15 1.44
N ASP A 23 -14.96 0.16 1.46
CA ASP A 23 -15.53 1.09 0.47
C ASP A 23 -14.70 1.19 -0.80
N GLY A 24 -13.43 0.82 -0.75
CA GLY A 24 -12.45 0.98 -1.82
C GLY A 24 -11.36 1.98 -1.44
N ILE A 25 -10.92 2.79 -2.40
CA ILE A 25 -9.89 3.82 -2.21
C ILE A 25 -10.57 5.19 -2.27
N GLY A 26 -10.49 5.96 -1.19
CA GLY A 26 -11.07 7.29 -1.11
C GLY A 26 -10.31 8.31 -1.96
N VAL A 27 -11.03 9.17 -2.69
CA VAL A 27 -10.43 10.26 -3.47
C VAL A 27 -10.31 11.55 -2.64
N ARG A 28 -11.21 11.79 -1.69
CA ARG A 28 -11.16 13.00 -0.86
C ARG A 28 -9.83 13.29 -0.14
N PRO A 29 -9.08 12.29 0.35
CA PRO A 29 -7.78 12.56 0.98
C PRO A 29 -6.77 13.26 0.09
N VAL A 30 -6.96 13.24 -1.23
CA VAL A 30 -6.06 13.92 -2.18
C VAL A 30 -6.61 15.25 -2.68
N ASP A 31 -7.76 15.71 -2.15
CA ASP A 31 -8.28 17.06 -2.43
C ASP A 31 -7.20 18.10 -2.06
N ASN A 32 -6.89 19.03 -2.97
CA ASN A 32 -5.83 20.01 -2.88
C ASN A 32 -4.38 19.49 -2.88
N LEU A 33 -4.17 18.17 -3.01
CA LEU A 33 -2.84 17.54 -3.15
C LEU A 33 -2.56 17.16 -4.60
N LEU A 34 -3.57 16.68 -5.31
CA LEU A 34 -3.51 16.30 -6.72
C LEU A 34 -4.31 17.27 -7.57
N THR A 35 -3.85 17.45 -8.83
CA THR A 35 -4.61 18.22 -9.82
C THR A 35 -5.81 17.42 -10.34
N THR A 36 -6.75 18.10 -10.98
CA THR A 36 -7.91 17.45 -11.62
C THR A 36 -7.47 16.39 -12.64
N GLU A 37 -6.45 16.69 -13.45
CA GLU A 37 -5.89 15.78 -14.45
C GLU A 37 -5.27 14.52 -13.82
N GLN A 38 -4.59 14.68 -12.69
CA GLN A 38 -4.03 13.55 -11.94
C GLN A 38 -5.14 12.66 -11.38
N VAL A 39 -6.21 13.25 -10.82
CA VAL A 39 -7.38 12.49 -10.34
C VAL A 39 -8.07 11.78 -11.51
N GLN A 40 -8.22 12.44 -12.67
CA GLN A 40 -8.78 11.82 -13.88
C GLN A 40 -7.93 10.64 -14.35
N ALA A 41 -6.61 10.78 -14.39
CA ALA A 41 -5.71 9.69 -14.76
C ALA A 41 -5.84 8.49 -13.80
N MET A 42 -5.98 8.74 -12.49
CA MET A 42 -6.21 7.68 -11.50
C MET A 42 -7.55 6.98 -11.73
N THR A 43 -8.63 7.73 -11.94
CA THR A 43 -9.97 7.14 -12.16
C THR A 43 -10.06 6.37 -13.47
N GLU A 44 -9.37 6.83 -14.52
CA GLU A 44 -9.29 6.10 -15.79
C GLU A 44 -8.52 4.79 -15.62
N ARG A 45 -7.40 4.81 -14.93
CA ARG A 45 -6.66 3.59 -14.59
C ARG A 45 -7.54 2.58 -13.84
N VAL A 46 -8.33 3.04 -12.87
CA VAL A 46 -9.28 2.19 -12.14
C VAL A 46 -10.27 1.52 -13.09
N ARG A 47 -10.83 2.25 -14.07
CA ARG A 47 -11.75 1.66 -15.07
C ARG A 47 -11.06 0.62 -15.94
N VAL A 48 -9.86 0.92 -16.44
CA VAL A 48 -9.06 -0.03 -17.25
C VAL A 48 -8.75 -1.29 -16.45
N HIS A 49 -8.54 -1.18 -15.13
CA HIS A 49 -8.32 -2.33 -14.25
C HIS A 49 -9.62 -3.01 -13.75
N GLY A 50 -10.77 -2.71 -14.37
CA GLY A 50 -12.05 -3.36 -14.07
C GLY A 50 -12.76 -2.85 -12.82
N GLY A 51 -12.33 -1.74 -12.25
CA GLY A 51 -13.00 -1.06 -11.13
C GLY A 51 -14.10 -0.11 -11.58
N GLN A 52 -14.79 0.46 -10.61
CA GLN A 52 -15.87 1.43 -10.79
C GLN A 52 -15.58 2.71 -10.01
N ILE A 53 -16.20 3.81 -10.40
CA ILE A 53 -16.06 5.10 -9.71
C ILE A 53 -17.43 5.50 -9.14
N SER A 54 -17.46 5.77 -7.85
CA SER A 54 -18.60 6.42 -7.21
C SER A 54 -18.40 7.94 -7.21
N ASN A 55 -19.39 8.66 -7.71
CA ASN A 55 -19.39 10.12 -7.77
C ASN A 55 -20.27 10.71 -6.67
N ARG A 56 -19.99 11.94 -6.32
CA ARG A 56 -20.84 12.81 -5.50
C ARG A 56 -21.12 14.12 -6.23
N LEU A 57 -22.23 14.77 -5.91
CA LEU A 57 -22.52 16.09 -6.38
C LEU A 57 -21.82 17.15 -5.52
N VAL A 58 -21.02 17.99 -6.14
CA VAL A 58 -20.39 19.17 -5.54
C VAL A 58 -20.73 20.36 -6.41
N GLU A 59 -21.48 21.32 -5.88
CA GLU A 59 -21.92 22.52 -6.61
C GLU A 59 -22.59 22.18 -7.96
N GLY A 60 -23.39 21.10 -7.99
CA GLY A 60 -24.11 20.65 -9.18
C GLY A 60 -23.28 19.88 -10.21
N LYS A 61 -21.99 19.61 -9.92
CA LYS A 61 -21.10 18.81 -10.77
C LYS A 61 -20.81 17.45 -10.12
N GLU A 62 -20.85 16.40 -10.92
CA GLU A 62 -20.38 15.09 -10.48
C GLU A 62 -18.86 15.08 -10.33
N THR A 63 -18.38 14.71 -9.15
CA THR A 63 -16.95 14.58 -8.84
C THR A 63 -16.67 13.20 -8.26
N PRO A 64 -15.58 12.53 -8.68
CA PRO A 64 -15.15 11.28 -8.08
C PRO A 64 -14.93 11.44 -6.58
N TYR A 65 -15.46 10.51 -5.78
CA TYR A 65 -15.20 10.51 -4.35
C TYR A 65 -14.67 9.18 -3.86
N GLU A 66 -14.88 8.10 -4.61
CA GLU A 66 -14.50 6.75 -4.22
C GLU A 66 -14.17 5.90 -5.45
N MET A 67 -13.01 5.27 -5.44
CA MET A 67 -12.59 4.26 -6.42
C MET A 67 -12.94 2.88 -5.86
N ASN A 68 -13.98 2.26 -6.42
CA ASN A 68 -14.48 0.95 -6.02
C ASN A 68 -13.71 -0.13 -6.78
N ILE A 69 -12.63 -0.56 -6.21
CA ILE A 69 -11.68 -1.53 -6.76
C ILE A 69 -10.95 -2.18 -5.59
N THR A 70 -10.51 -3.43 -5.73
CA THR A 70 -9.59 -4.01 -4.76
C THR A 70 -8.23 -3.30 -4.82
N PHE A 71 -7.51 -3.27 -3.72
CA PHE A 71 -6.22 -2.58 -3.70
C PHE A 71 -5.18 -3.27 -4.57
N TYR A 72 -5.25 -4.61 -4.68
CA TYR A 72 -4.40 -5.37 -5.58
C TYR A 72 -4.62 -4.97 -7.04
N ASP A 73 -5.86 -5.01 -7.53
CA ASP A 73 -6.17 -4.66 -8.93
C ASP A 73 -5.95 -3.17 -9.21
N ALA A 74 -6.07 -2.28 -8.21
CA ALA A 74 -5.71 -0.87 -8.39
C ALA A 74 -4.22 -0.68 -8.71
N LEU A 75 -3.36 -1.56 -8.19
CA LEU A 75 -1.91 -1.51 -8.39
C LEU A 75 -1.42 -2.32 -9.59
N THR A 76 -2.17 -3.33 -10.04
CA THR A 76 -1.72 -4.34 -11.01
C THR A 76 -2.69 -4.43 -12.17
N ALA A 77 -2.20 -4.25 -13.39
CA ALA A 77 -3.02 -4.45 -14.59
C ALA A 77 -3.30 -5.95 -14.80
N PRO A 78 -4.42 -6.31 -15.45
CA PRO A 78 -4.83 -7.70 -15.61
C PRO A 78 -3.83 -8.60 -16.35
N ASP A 79 -2.95 -8.00 -17.16
CA ASP A 79 -1.94 -8.68 -17.99
C ASP A 79 -0.52 -8.60 -17.40
N GLU A 80 -0.36 -7.99 -16.23
CA GLU A 80 0.95 -7.90 -15.56
C GLU A 80 1.27 -9.20 -14.80
N PRO A 81 2.57 -9.56 -14.69
CA PRO A 81 3.00 -10.71 -13.87
C PRO A 81 2.57 -10.60 -12.41
N VAL A 82 2.18 -11.73 -11.81
CA VAL A 82 1.72 -11.81 -10.41
C VAL A 82 2.79 -11.31 -9.45
N GLU A 83 4.05 -11.63 -9.69
CA GLU A 83 5.19 -11.24 -8.86
C GLU A 83 5.31 -9.71 -8.78
N LYS A 84 5.00 -9.01 -9.87
CA LYS A 84 5.00 -7.54 -9.90
C LYS A 84 3.87 -6.97 -9.03
N GLY A 85 2.70 -7.59 -9.06
CA GLY A 85 1.58 -7.25 -8.18
C GLY A 85 1.95 -7.46 -6.70
N ILE A 86 2.55 -8.59 -6.36
CA ILE A 86 3.03 -8.89 -5.00
C ILE A 86 4.08 -7.86 -4.56
N ALA A 87 5.02 -7.50 -5.42
CA ALA A 87 6.05 -6.50 -5.11
C ALA A 87 5.44 -5.13 -4.82
N ARG A 88 4.45 -4.68 -5.60
CA ARG A 88 3.73 -3.41 -5.37
C ARG A 88 2.89 -3.44 -4.08
N MET A 89 2.22 -4.57 -3.80
CA MET A 89 1.50 -4.76 -2.54
C MET A 89 2.46 -4.70 -1.36
N ARG A 90 3.59 -5.38 -1.43
CA ARG A 90 4.65 -5.34 -0.41
C ARG A 90 5.17 -3.92 -0.21
N SER A 91 5.53 -3.21 -1.28
CA SER A 91 6.09 -1.86 -1.20
C SER A 91 5.12 -0.85 -0.57
N SER A 92 3.87 -0.83 -1.03
CA SER A 92 2.84 0.07 -0.51
C SER A 92 2.51 -0.20 0.97
N HIS A 93 2.39 -1.47 1.37
CA HIS A 93 2.13 -1.83 2.75
C HIS A 93 3.35 -1.66 3.65
N ALA A 94 4.57 -1.85 3.14
CA ALA A 94 5.78 -1.53 3.89
C ALA A 94 5.85 -0.03 4.23
N LEU A 95 5.47 0.84 3.27
CA LEU A 95 5.34 2.27 3.54
C LEU A 95 4.26 2.55 4.59
N LEU A 96 3.06 1.97 4.46
CA LEU A 96 2.01 2.09 5.47
C LEU A 96 2.51 1.71 6.86
N LEU A 97 3.19 0.57 6.97
CA LEU A 97 3.69 0.01 8.22
C LEU A 97 4.88 0.79 8.80
N ALA A 98 5.60 1.54 7.97
CA ALA A 98 6.69 2.41 8.40
C ALA A 98 6.21 3.71 9.06
N LEU A 99 5.02 4.20 8.71
CA LEU A 99 4.51 5.47 9.19
C LEU A 99 4.15 5.43 10.69
N ALA A 100 4.29 6.60 11.35
CA ALA A 100 3.78 6.79 12.71
C ALA A 100 2.26 6.66 12.72
N GLY A 101 1.73 6.00 13.75
CA GLY A 101 0.31 5.70 13.88
C GLY A 101 0.01 4.20 13.93
N ILE A 102 -1.28 3.90 13.99
CA ILE A 102 -1.80 2.54 13.98
C ILE A 102 -2.16 2.18 12.54
N PRO A 103 -1.48 1.21 11.91
CA PRO A 103 -1.82 0.77 10.56
C PRO A 103 -3.04 -0.14 10.58
N GLY A 104 -3.99 0.11 9.68
CA GLY A 104 -5.11 -0.77 9.37
C GLY A 104 -4.93 -1.40 8.00
N ILE A 105 -5.04 -2.71 7.91
CA ILE A 105 -5.02 -3.43 6.64
C ILE A 105 -6.40 -4.08 6.43
N TYR A 106 -7.07 -3.67 5.36
CA TYR A 106 -8.36 -4.24 5.01
C TYR A 106 -8.22 -5.72 4.63
N PHE A 107 -9.17 -6.56 5.04
CA PHE A 107 -9.08 -8.01 4.88
C PHE A 107 -8.79 -8.43 3.43
N ASN A 108 -9.57 -7.93 2.44
CA ASN A 108 -9.33 -8.31 1.05
C ASN A 108 -7.98 -7.82 0.51
N SER A 109 -7.42 -6.73 1.05
CA SER A 109 -6.05 -6.31 0.74
C SER A 109 -5.03 -7.24 1.39
N MET A 110 -5.28 -7.69 2.63
CA MET A 110 -4.39 -8.61 3.35
C MET A 110 -4.23 -9.95 2.63
N VAL A 111 -5.32 -10.45 2.02
CA VAL A 111 -5.30 -11.71 1.26
C VAL A 111 -5.06 -11.51 -0.24
N GLY A 112 -4.76 -10.29 -0.70
CA GLY A 112 -4.49 -10.03 -2.12
C GLY A 112 -5.67 -10.33 -3.05
N GLY A 113 -6.92 -10.19 -2.57
CA GLY A 113 -8.10 -10.53 -3.37
C GLY A 113 -8.31 -9.59 -4.56
N SER A 114 -8.72 -10.14 -5.70
CA SER A 114 -9.10 -9.41 -6.91
C SER A 114 -10.55 -8.95 -6.90
N ASN A 115 -10.92 -8.06 -7.84
CA ASN A 115 -12.28 -7.56 -8.04
C ASN A 115 -13.28 -8.72 -8.23
N TRP A 116 -14.32 -8.73 -7.43
CA TRP A 116 -15.40 -9.72 -7.55
C TRP A 116 -16.42 -9.29 -8.61
N GLN A 117 -16.09 -9.54 -9.90
CA GLN A 117 -16.91 -9.15 -11.05
C GLN A 117 -18.28 -9.82 -11.05
N ASP A 118 -18.36 -11.12 -10.68
CA ASP A 118 -19.63 -11.84 -10.60
C ASP A 118 -20.57 -11.23 -9.57
N GLY A 119 -20.04 -10.84 -8.40
CA GLY A 119 -20.81 -10.17 -7.39
C GLY A 119 -21.31 -8.79 -7.82
N PHE A 120 -20.49 -8.05 -8.56
CA PHE A 120 -20.91 -6.79 -9.15
C PHE A 120 -22.02 -6.99 -10.19
N ALA A 121 -21.88 -7.97 -11.10
CA ALA A 121 -22.89 -8.31 -12.10
C ALA A 121 -24.24 -8.70 -11.44
N GLN A 122 -24.21 -9.42 -10.32
CA GLN A 122 -25.41 -9.82 -9.57
C GLN A 122 -26.10 -8.68 -8.85
N THR A 123 -25.34 -7.72 -8.32
CA THR A 123 -25.88 -6.69 -7.42
C THR A 123 -26.02 -5.30 -8.05
N GLY A 124 -25.28 -5.01 -9.11
CA GLY A 124 -25.15 -3.66 -9.69
C GLY A 124 -24.52 -2.63 -8.76
N ARG A 125 -23.94 -3.05 -7.62
CA ARG A 125 -23.40 -2.13 -6.59
C ARG A 125 -21.88 -2.06 -6.72
N ASN A 126 -21.33 -0.87 -7.00
CA ASN A 126 -19.89 -0.66 -7.20
C ASN A 126 -19.04 -1.26 -6.07
N ARG A 127 -19.42 -1.04 -4.80
CA ARG A 127 -18.69 -1.53 -3.62
C ARG A 127 -18.61 -3.05 -3.52
N THR A 128 -19.47 -3.80 -4.23
CA THR A 128 -19.43 -5.27 -4.25
C THR A 128 -18.12 -5.79 -4.82
N LEU A 129 -17.49 -5.03 -5.77
CA LEU A 129 -16.21 -5.41 -6.36
C LEU A 129 -15.13 -5.74 -5.33
N ASN A 130 -15.05 -4.95 -4.26
CA ASN A 130 -14.01 -5.12 -3.24
C ASN A 130 -14.52 -5.71 -1.91
N ARG A 131 -15.72 -6.30 -1.91
CA ARG A 131 -16.37 -6.89 -0.72
C ARG A 131 -16.65 -8.38 -0.88
N ARG A 132 -15.84 -9.12 -1.65
CA ARG A 132 -15.97 -10.57 -1.73
C ARG A 132 -15.93 -11.17 -0.32
N LYS A 133 -16.91 -12.01 -0.04
CA LYS A 133 -16.92 -12.87 1.14
C LYS A 133 -16.44 -14.25 0.71
N TYR A 134 -15.64 -14.86 1.55
CA TYR A 134 -15.12 -16.20 1.33
C TYR A 134 -15.67 -17.11 2.39
N GLU A 135 -16.09 -18.31 2.00
CA GLU A 135 -16.22 -19.42 2.93
C GLU A 135 -14.82 -19.84 3.40
N ARG A 136 -14.72 -20.37 4.62
CA ARG A 136 -13.41 -20.63 5.22
C ARG A 136 -12.59 -21.62 4.40
N ASP A 137 -13.17 -22.77 4.04
CA ASP A 137 -12.46 -23.82 3.30
C ASP A 137 -12.07 -23.35 1.90
N GLU A 138 -12.89 -22.49 1.26
CA GLU A 138 -12.58 -21.84 0.01
C GLU A 138 -11.35 -20.92 0.17
N LEU A 139 -11.36 -20.09 1.21
CA LEU A 139 -10.25 -19.16 1.46
C LEU A 139 -8.95 -19.92 1.75
N ASP A 140 -8.99 -20.91 2.62
CA ASP A 140 -7.83 -21.72 2.97
C ASP A 140 -7.24 -22.38 1.71
N GLY A 141 -8.10 -22.95 0.84
CA GLY A 141 -7.67 -23.52 -0.45
C GLY A 141 -7.06 -22.49 -1.42
N LEU A 142 -7.60 -21.26 -1.46
CA LEU A 142 -7.04 -20.18 -2.30
C LEU A 142 -5.68 -19.71 -1.75
N LEU A 143 -5.55 -19.56 -0.44
CA LEU A 143 -4.29 -19.12 0.16
C LEU A 143 -3.15 -20.14 -0.01
N ASP A 144 -3.48 -21.43 -0.09
CA ASP A 144 -2.51 -22.51 -0.30
C ASP A 144 -2.19 -22.74 -1.80
N GLY A 145 -3.15 -22.51 -2.71
CA GLY A 145 -3.05 -22.89 -4.12
C GLY A 145 -2.95 -21.73 -5.10
N ASP A 146 -3.30 -20.52 -4.73
CA ASP A 146 -3.25 -19.33 -5.58
C ASP A 146 -1.97 -18.52 -5.28
N GLU A 147 -1.12 -18.35 -6.28
CA GLU A 147 0.17 -17.67 -6.14
C GLU A 147 0.01 -16.20 -5.71
N GLN A 148 -0.99 -15.50 -6.23
CA GLN A 148 -1.27 -14.12 -5.88
C GLN A 148 -1.69 -14.00 -4.42
N MET A 149 -2.74 -14.73 -4.02
CA MET A 149 -3.31 -14.60 -2.69
C MET A 149 -2.33 -15.10 -1.62
N GLY A 150 -1.74 -16.27 -1.82
CA GLY A 150 -0.73 -16.83 -0.93
C GLY A 150 0.52 -15.94 -0.82
N GLY A 151 1.03 -15.47 -1.97
CA GLY A 151 2.22 -14.60 -2.03
C GLY A 151 2.00 -13.25 -1.35
N VAL A 152 0.85 -12.60 -1.59
CA VAL A 152 0.51 -11.33 -0.92
C VAL A 152 0.38 -11.54 0.59
N LEU A 153 -0.38 -12.56 1.03
CA LEU A 153 -0.55 -12.82 2.47
C LEU A 153 0.79 -13.05 3.16
N GLN A 154 1.65 -13.90 2.60
CA GLN A 154 2.96 -14.18 3.17
C GLN A 154 3.83 -12.92 3.26
N ALA A 155 3.89 -12.12 2.19
CA ALA A 155 4.64 -10.88 2.17
C ALA A 155 4.17 -9.88 3.23
N LEU A 156 2.86 -9.69 3.37
CA LEU A 156 2.29 -8.75 4.34
C LEU A 156 2.43 -9.25 5.78
N LEU A 157 2.20 -10.54 6.04
CA LEU A 157 2.42 -11.14 7.36
C LEU A 157 3.87 -11.01 7.81
N HIS A 158 4.83 -11.18 6.90
CA HIS A 158 6.25 -10.99 7.20
C HIS A 158 6.52 -9.54 7.65
N LEU A 159 6.07 -8.55 6.89
CA LEU A 159 6.21 -7.13 7.27
C LEU A 159 5.60 -6.84 8.65
N VAL A 160 4.39 -7.34 8.90
CA VAL A 160 3.69 -7.15 10.19
C VAL A 160 4.47 -7.76 11.35
N ARG A 161 5.03 -8.98 11.17
CA ARG A 161 5.84 -9.66 12.20
C ARG A 161 7.12 -8.87 12.51
N VAL A 162 7.84 -8.44 11.48
CA VAL A 162 9.07 -7.65 11.68
C VAL A 162 8.75 -6.32 12.36
N ARG A 163 7.68 -5.62 11.91
CA ARG A 163 7.23 -4.39 12.57
C ARG A 163 6.92 -4.60 14.05
N ALA A 164 6.19 -5.66 14.38
CA ALA A 164 5.78 -5.95 15.76
C ALA A 164 6.97 -6.28 16.68
N ALA A 165 8.05 -6.82 16.13
CA ALA A 165 9.27 -7.15 16.88
C ALA A 165 10.16 -5.93 17.18
N HIS A 166 9.90 -4.77 16.58
CA HIS A 166 10.78 -3.61 16.66
C HIS A 166 10.06 -2.40 17.27
N PRO A 167 10.45 -1.95 18.49
CA PRO A 167 9.79 -0.84 19.22
C PRO A 167 9.90 0.51 18.50
N GLN A 168 10.83 0.65 17.56
CA GLN A 168 10.95 1.83 16.69
C GLN A 168 9.66 2.13 15.90
N PHE A 169 8.85 1.11 15.64
CA PHE A 169 7.56 1.24 14.96
C PHE A 169 6.36 1.46 15.89
N HIS A 170 6.61 1.74 17.18
CA HIS A 170 5.51 2.10 18.07
C HIS A 170 4.73 3.30 17.51
N PRO A 171 3.38 3.32 17.57
CA PRO A 171 2.55 4.36 16.95
C PRO A 171 2.97 5.80 17.28
N GLN A 172 3.43 6.04 18.50
CA GLN A 172 3.86 7.36 18.97
C GLN A 172 5.38 7.61 18.83
N ALA A 173 6.15 6.63 18.34
CA ALA A 173 7.57 6.83 18.12
C ALA A 173 7.80 7.90 17.05
N PRO A 174 8.79 8.79 17.20
CA PRO A 174 9.08 9.84 16.24
C PRO A 174 9.31 9.28 14.83
N GLN A 175 8.90 10.05 13.82
CA GLN A 175 9.22 9.77 12.44
C GLN A 175 9.89 10.98 11.78
N LYS A 176 10.74 10.70 10.79
CA LYS A 176 11.31 11.71 9.91
C LYS A 176 11.27 11.19 8.48
N ILE A 177 10.73 11.98 7.56
CA ILE A 177 10.79 11.66 6.13
C ILE A 177 12.14 12.14 5.60
N GLU A 178 12.88 11.23 4.97
CA GLU A 178 14.19 11.55 4.38
C GLU A 178 14.11 11.58 2.87
N ARG A 179 14.62 12.63 2.26
CA ARG A 179 14.67 12.79 0.79
C ARG A 179 16.01 12.27 0.28
N LEU A 180 16.06 11.00 -0.06
CA LEU A 180 17.28 10.34 -0.50
C LEU A 180 17.40 10.27 -2.02
N HIS A 181 16.28 9.98 -2.71
CA HIS A 181 16.22 9.82 -4.16
C HIS A 181 14.77 9.99 -4.63
N PRO A 182 14.51 10.59 -5.83
CA PRO A 182 13.13 10.82 -6.32
C PRO A 182 12.27 9.56 -6.49
N GLY A 183 12.91 8.40 -6.66
CA GLY A 183 12.22 7.10 -6.78
C GLY A 183 12.08 6.32 -5.48
N LEU A 184 12.54 6.87 -4.36
CA LEU A 184 12.52 6.21 -3.06
C LEU A 184 11.70 7.01 -2.05
N VAL A 185 10.85 6.33 -1.31
CA VAL A 185 10.20 6.89 -0.12
C VAL A 185 10.91 6.35 1.11
N ALA A 186 11.56 7.24 1.85
CA ALA A 186 12.35 6.87 3.01
C ALA A 186 11.78 7.47 4.29
N VAL A 187 11.55 6.61 5.29
CA VAL A 187 11.00 6.98 6.60
C VAL A 187 11.94 6.48 7.68
N ARG A 188 12.46 7.41 8.48
CA ARG A 188 13.26 7.06 9.67
C ARG A 188 12.37 6.90 10.88
N ARG A 189 12.57 5.79 11.57
CA ARG A 189 11.93 5.45 12.84
C ARG A 189 13.03 5.09 13.85
N GLY A 190 13.43 6.04 14.70
CA GLY A 190 14.59 5.85 15.56
C GLY A 190 15.86 5.56 14.76
N ASP A 191 16.51 4.42 15.04
CA ASP A 191 17.70 3.94 14.34
C ASP A 191 17.38 3.14 13.05
N VAL A 192 16.11 2.84 12.78
CA VAL A 192 15.70 2.13 11.54
C VAL A 192 15.36 3.14 10.44
N LEU A 193 15.89 2.92 9.25
CA LEU A 193 15.54 3.64 8.03
C LEU A 193 14.81 2.70 7.07
N THR A 194 13.50 2.91 6.92
CA THR A 194 12.72 2.15 5.93
C THR A 194 12.81 2.84 4.58
N ILE A 195 13.02 2.07 3.53
CA ILE A 195 13.09 2.56 2.15
C ILE A 195 12.19 1.68 1.29
N SER A 196 11.26 2.31 0.56
CA SER A 196 10.39 1.66 -0.42
C SER A 196 10.62 2.29 -1.78
N SER A 197 10.95 1.48 -2.79
CA SER A 197 11.00 1.93 -4.18
C SER A 197 9.58 2.04 -4.76
N VAL A 198 9.32 3.14 -5.47
CA VAL A 198 8.09 3.37 -6.26
C VAL A 198 8.36 3.28 -7.77
N LYS A 199 9.54 2.77 -8.16
CA LYS A 199 9.99 2.64 -9.53
C LYS A 199 9.82 1.23 -10.04
N ASP A 200 9.53 1.11 -11.33
CA ASP A 200 9.51 -0.14 -12.11
C ASP A 200 10.90 -0.47 -12.70
N GLU A 201 11.93 -0.02 -12.04
CA GLU A 201 13.34 -0.23 -12.38
C GLU A 201 14.17 -0.33 -11.11
N GLU A 202 15.37 -0.87 -11.22
CA GLU A 202 16.31 -0.93 -10.12
C GLU A 202 16.77 0.47 -9.72
N VAL A 203 16.92 0.70 -8.42
CA VAL A 203 17.40 1.98 -7.87
C VAL A 203 18.56 1.73 -6.92
N ALA A 204 19.67 2.44 -7.11
CA ALA A 204 20.80 2.34 -6.21
C ALA A 204 20.47 2.87 -4.80
N LEU A 205 20.79 2.10 -3.77
CA LEU A 205 20.62 2.52 -2.38
C LEU A 205 21.64 3.61 -2.03
N PRO A 206 21.18 4.76 -1.52
CA PRO A 206 22.10 5.86 -1.17
C PRO A 206 22.80 5.65 0.18
N VAL A 207 22.43 4.61 0.93
CA VAL A 207 22.90 4.30 2.28
C VAL A 207 23.21 2.82 2.44
N ALA A 208 24.03 2.48 3.44
CA ALA A 208 24.33 1.10 3.83
C ALA A 208 23.61 0.72 5.13
N GLY A 209 23.49 -0.56 5.40
CA GLY A 209 22.95 -1.09 6.65
C GLY A 209 22.46 -2.53 6.53
N ARG A 210 22.16 -3.16 7.65
CA ARG A 210 21.55 -4.48 7.72
C ARG A 210 20.03 -4.38 7.59
N ASP A 211 19.46 -5.11 6.65
CA ASP A 211 18.02 -5.15 6.44
C ASP A 211 17.33 -6.07 7.45
N LEU A 212 16.37 -5.54 8.18
CA LEU A 212 15.58 -6.28 9.17
C LEU A 212 14.60 -7.28 8.53
N LEU A 213 14.27 -7.11 7.24
CA LEU A 213 13.35 -8.01 6.53
C LEU A 213 14.04 -9.29 6.06
N THR A 214 15.30 -9.21 5.64
CA THR A 214 16.02 -10.31 5.02
C THR A 214 17.29 -10.71 5.77
N GLU A 215 17.69 -9.94 6.79
CA GLU A 215 18.96 -10.05 7.51
C GLU A 215 20.21 -9.79 6.63
N ARG A 216 20.00 -9.39 5.37
CA ARG A 216 21.08 -9.10 4.42
C ARG A 216 21.76 -7.77 4.75
N GLU A 217 23.09 -7.73 4.58
CA GLU A 217 23.86 -6.50 4.57
C GLU A 217 23.76 -5.84 3.19
N TYR A 218 23.45 -4.55 3.19
CA TYR A 218 23.47 -3.71 1.99
C TYR A 218 24.55 -2.66 2.09
N GLY A 219 25.35 -2.54 1.03
CA GLY A 219 26.29 -1.46 0.83
C GLY A 219 25.64 -0.24 0.17
N LYS A 220 26.26 0.92 0.32
CA LYS A 220 25.87 2.09 -0.48
C LYS A 220 26.17 1.82 -1.96
N GLY A 221 25.18 1.97 -2.82
CA GLY A 221 25.26 1.68 -4.26
C GLY A 221 24.70 0.31 -4.64
N ASP A 222 24.40 -0.57 -3.68
CA ASP A 222 23.70 -1.81 -3.98
C ASP A 222 22.33 -1.52 -4.62
N MET A 223 21.95 -2.34 -5.60
CA MET A 223 20.72 -2.15 -6.33
C MET A 223 19.52 -2.71 -5.55
N LEU A 224 18.50 -1.90 -5.42
CA LEU A 224 17.18 -2.28 -4.93
C LEU A 224 16.29 -2.60 -6.13
N GLU A 225 15.70 -3.78 -6.14
CA GLU A 225 14.83 -4.26 -7.22
C GLU A 225 13.63 -3.32 -7.47
N PRO A 226 12.95 -3.43 -8.63
CA PRO A 226 11.69 -2.73 -8.87
C PRO A 226 10.69 -2.96 -7.73
N TYR A 227 10.11 -1.88 -7.20
CA TYR A 227 9.22 -1.91 -6.03
C TYR A 227 9.85 -2.57 -4.79
N GLY A 228 11.17 -2.65 -4.73
CA GLY A 228 11.91 -3.25 -3.62
C GLY A 228 11.73 -2.49 -2.31
N VAL A 229 11.90 -3.21 -1.20
CA VAL A 229 11.76 -2.66 0.16
C VAL A 229 12.91 -3.14 1.01
N VAL A 230 13.50 -2.25 1.78
CA VAL A 230 14.46 -2.57 2.84
C VAL A 230 14.17 -1.75 4.10
N TRP A 231 14.36 -2.35 5.26
CA TRP A 231 14.30 -1.71 6.58
C TRP A 231 15.67 -1.77 7.23
N LEU A 232 16.49 -0.76 6.97
CA LEU A 232 17.91 -0.77 7.30
C LEU A 232 18.17 -0.28 8.74
N LYS A 233 18.95 -1.07 9.47
CA LYS A 233 19.66 -0.62 10.67
C LYS A 233 21.10 -0.25 10.30
N PRO A 234 21.64 0.88 10.81
CA PRO A 234 23.06 1.17 10.64
C PRO A 234 23.90 0.05 11.23
N THR A 235 24.94 -0.34 10.54
CA THR A 235 26.00 -1.24 11.04
C THR A 235 27.11 -0.45 11.73
#